data_469a3f131c1507993062dbd77ba61599
#
_entry.id   469a3f131c1507993062dbd77ba61599
#
_cell.length_a   1.000
_cell.length_b   1.000
_cell.length_c   1.000
_cell.angle_alpha   90.00
_cell.angle_beta   90.00
_cell.angle_gamma   90.00
#
_symmetry.space_group_name_H-M   'P 1'
#
loop_
_entity.id
_entity.type
_entity.pdbx_description
1 polymer ?
#
loop_
_entity_poly.entity_id
_entity_poly.type
_entity_poly.pdbx_seq_one_letter_code
_entity_poly.pdbx_strand_id
1 'polypeptide(L)'
;MKKFNISHVYSVDLWDEGVCDKRGFEIAWIYACLNPIRQKVERKLNLTQTNFQLSPYYLTYFDLLEKSEAFAEDIISTARQPLSYSAVQRLIEKPISLDGDWFSFKNLTEKYGLVPFHAMVGTGFHAHKTDLMSVLKNRLLLFASELRSSDEGDFENLKKTLLEDVKAVLDEQFGTPPEKFNWNFRDKNGNEHHLENITPEEFYENYCETDVNGYTVIADERLRRGEDGKIHYLSIAEIKALCAKQLESGEQVVVCADTSQQVNKMLGILDTDFNDNESAFGVDRTMSKSESFDYKRISPCDYLSLDGVEIENGVAVRFKAQDSDGALTGADGHYTMNGKWFDEYVFSAVINNRFLG
;
A
#
# COMPACT_ATOMS: atom_id res chain seq x y z
N MET A 1 32.22 13.82 9.69
CA MET A 1 30.96 13.13 10.03
C MET A 1 30.01 14.17 10.62
N LYS A 2 28.99 14.58 9.88
CA LYS A 2 27.95 15.45 10.42
C LYS A 2 27.30 14.71 11.61
N LYS A 3 27.18 15.35 12.75
CA LYS A 3 26.40 14.82 13.88
C LYS A 3 24.93 15.00 13.53
N PHE A 4 24.24 13.92 13.18
CA PHE A 4 22.79 13.92 13.06
C PHE A 4 22.20 14.01 14.46
N ASN A 5 21.40 15.03 14.71
CA ASN A 5 20.61 15.11 15.93
C ASN A 5 19.28 14.39 15.65
N ILE A 6 19.28 13.08 15.88
CA ILE A 6 18.09 12.27 15.69
C ILE A 6 17.21 12.42 16.91
N SER A 7 16.01 12.93 16.72
CA SER A 7 14.99 12.99 17.76
C SER A 7 13.77 12.20 17.31
N HIS A 8 13.39 11.20 18.08
CA HIS A 8 12.17 10.42 17.91
C HIS A 8 11.04 10.95 18.82
N VAL A 9 11.09 12.25 19.14
CA VAL A 9 10.03 12.91 19.92
C VAL A 9 9.14 13.68 18.95
N TYR A 10 7.84 13.56 19.14
CA TYR A 10 6.82 14.16 18.29
C TYR A 10 5.79 14.91 19.13
N SER A 11 5.29 16.02 18.62
CA SER A 11 4.21 16.80 19.24
C SER A 11 2.89 16.02 19.26
N VAL A 12 2.69 15.20 18.23
CA VAL A 12 1.61 14.22 18.11
C VAL A 12 2.23 12.87 17.80
N ASP A 13 1.95 11.89 18.64
CA ASP A 13 2.36 10.49 18.44
C ASP A 13 1.11 9.60 18.61
N LEU A 14 0.65 9.04 17.52
CA LEU A 14 -0.50 8.14 17.50
C LEU A 14 -0.01 6.72 17.79
N TRP A 15 0.64 6.54 18.92
CA TRP A 15 1.24 5.30 19.35
C TRP A 15 0.49 4.08 18.83
N ASP A 16 1.18 3.24 18.07
CA ASP A 16 0.71 1.99 17.57
C ASP A 16 1.71 0.90 17.98
N GLU A 17 1.30 -0.01 18.87
CA GLU A 17 2.17 -1.05 19.40
C GLU A 17 2.41 -2.19 18.38
N GLY A 18 1.69 -2.21 17.27
CA GLY A 18 1.76 -3.27 16.27
C GLY A 18 2.39 -2.79 14.96
N VAL A 19 3.68 -3.03 14.78
CA VAL A 19 4.33 -2.80 13.49
C VAL A 19 4.05 -3.95 12.54
N CYS A 20 3.64 -3.63 11.32
CA CYS A 20 3.43 -4.61 10.28
C CYS A 20 4.76 -5.12 9.70
N ASP A 21 4.80 -6.40 9.33
CA ASP A 21 5.93 -7.02 8.65
C ASP A 21 5.46 -7.66 7.35
N LYS A 22 5.79 -7.03 6.23
CA LYS A 22 5.47 -7.54 4.89
C LYS A 22 6.30 -8.77 4.51
N ARG A 23 7.28 -9.13 5.35
CA ARG A 23 8.14 -10.32 5.19
C ARG A 23 8.72 -10.44 3.79
N GLY A 24 9.04 -9.27 3.22
CA GLY A 24 9.61 -9.16 1.89
C GLY A 24 8.60 -9.31 0.74
N PHE A 25 7.29 -9.31 0.94
CA PHE A 25 6.30 -9.13 -0.12
C PHE A 25 6.14 -7.66 -0.47
N GLU A 26 6.04 -7.35 -1.75
CA GLU A 26 5.92 -5.97 -2.24
C GLU A 26 4.46 -5.50 -2.23
N ILE A 27 3.80 -5.63 -1.07
CA ILE A 27 2.41 -5.22 -0.82
C ILE A 27 2.34 -4.11 0.24
N ALA A 28 3.38 -3.28 0.35
CA ALA A 28 3.44 -2.19 1.31
C ALA A 28 2.22 -1.25 1.21
N TRP A 29 1.69 -1.03 0.01
CA TRP A 29 0.50 -0.24 -0.21
C TRP A 29 -0.74 -0.79 0.51
N ILE A 30 -0.92 -2.12 0.58
CA ILE A 30 -2.01 -2.73 1.35
C ILE A 30 -1.81 -2.49 2.85
N TYR A 31 -0.62 -2.73 3.37
CA TYR A 31 -0.32 -2.52 4.78
C TYR A 31 -0.50 -1.06 5.20
N ALA A 32 0.05 -0.13 4.41
CA ALA A 32 -0.07 1.30 4.68
C ALA A 32 -1.55 1.75 4.70
N CYS A 33 -2.38 1.23 3.80
CA CYS A 33 -3.81 1.54 3.76
C CYS A 33 -4.60 0.86 4.89
N LEU A 34 -4.20 -0.33 5.33
CA LEU A 34 -4.85 -1.05 6.44
C LEU A 34 -4.56 -0.42 7.80
N ASN A 35 -3.38 0.19 8.02
CA ASN A 35 -2.97 0.73 9.31
C ASN A 35 -3.95 1.77 9.90
N PRO A 36 -4.41 2.81 9.17
CA PRO A 36 -5.40 3.75 9.69
C PRO A 36 -6.73 3.07 10.07
N ILE A 37 -7.14 2.05 9.33
CA ILE A 37 -8.38 1.30 9.60
C ILE A 37 -8.18 0.44 10.84
N ARG A 38 -7.06 -0.26 10.95
CA ARG A 38 -6.70 -1.07 12.12
C ARG A 38 -6.80 -0.26 13.40
N GLN A 39 -6.23 0.94 13.43
CA GLN A 39 -6.29 1.83 14.58
C GLN A 39 -7.73 2.19 14.98
N LYS A 40 -8.62 2.38 14.01
CA LYS A 40 -10.04 2.65 14.27
C LYS A 40 -10.74 1.44 14.86
N VAL A 41 -10.48 0.23 14.35
CA VAL A 41 -11.01 -1.01 14.91
C VAL A 41 -10.56 -1.20 16.36
N GLU A 42 -9.28 -0.98 16.64
CA GLU A 42 -8.72 -1.10 18.01
C GLU A 42 -9.39 -0.15 18.99
N ARG A 43 -9.63 1.09 18.59
CA ARG A 43 -10.33 2.10 19.40
C ARG A 43 -11.80 1.73 19.61
N LYS A 44 -12.50 1.39 18.54
CA LYS A 44 -13.93 1.04 18.57
C LYS A 44 -14.21 -0.15 19.48
N LEU A 45 -13.42 -1.18 19.35
CA LEU A 45 -13.58 -2.43 20.12
C LEU A 45 -12.85 -2.36 21.45
N ASN A 46 -12.19 -1.23 21.77
CA ASN A 46 -11.40 -1.03 22.99
C ASN A 46 -10.46 -2.23 23.26
N LEU A 47 -9.75 -2.68 22.22
CA LEU A 47 -8.90 -3.87 22.30
C LEU A 47 -7.75 -3.68 23.28
N THR A 48 -7.45 -4.74 24.06
CA THR A 48 -6.29 -4.75 24.98
C THR A 48 -4.97 -4.88 24.28
N GLN A 49 -4.98 -5.16 23.01
CA GLN A 49 -3.83 -5.73 22.38
C GLN A 49 -3.22 -4.87 21.35
N THR A 50 -2.12 -4.71 21.47
CA THR A 50 -0.94 -4.36 20.76
C THR A 50 -0.60 -5.15 19.48
N ASN A 51 -1.30 -6.25 19.22
CA ASN A 51 -1.00 -7.15 18.09
C ASN A 51 -2.19 -7.41 17.17
N PHE A 52 -3.24 -6.62 17.26
CA PHE A 52 -4.34 -6.74 16.32
C PHE A 52 -3.87 -6.28 14.93
N GLN A 53 -4.17 -7.06 13.93
CA GLN A 53 -3.90 -6.73 12.53
C GLN A 53 -5.08 -7.15 11.66
N LEU A 54 -5.28 -6.42 10.57
CA LEU A 54 -6.13 -6.82 9.46
C LEU A 54 -5.31 -7.69 8.50
N SER A 55 -5.95 -8.62 7.80
CA SER A 55 -5.24 -9.50 6.87
C SER A 55 -4.90 -8.80 5.56
N PRO A 56 -3.63 -8.56 5.25
CA PRO A 56 -3.24 -8.07 3.93
C PRO A 56 -3.38 -9.17 2.86
N TYR A 57 -3.31 -10.44 3.27
CA TYR A 57 -3.38 -11.59 2.35
C TYR A 57 -4.75 -11.75 1.75
N TYR A 58 -5.79 -11.39 2.50
CA TYR A 58 -7.16 -11.37 2.03
C TYR A 58 -7.32 -10.44 0.82
N LEU A 59 -6.85 -9.21 0.94
CA LEU A 59 -6.89 -8.25 -0.18
C LEU A 59 -5.92 -8.62 -1.31
N THR A 60 -4.73 -9.13 -0.99
CA THR A 60 -3.76 -9.57 -1.99
C THR A 60 -4.32 -10.71 -2.85
N TYR A 61 -5.07 -11.63 -2.26
CA TYR A 61 -5.74 -12.70 -2.99
C TYR A 61 -6.66 -12.15 -4.09
N PHE A 62 -7.54 -11.24 -3.72
CA PHE A 62 -8.49 -10.65 -4.65
C PHE A 62 -7.84 -9.70 -5.65
N ASP A 63 -6.81 -8.95 -5.25
CA ASP A 63 -6.02 -8.11 -6.14
C ASP A 63 -5.39 -8.93 -7.28
N LEU A 64 -4.74 -10.03 -6.93
CA LEU A 64 -4.12 -10.91 -7.93
C LEU A 64 -5.16 -11.63 -8.79
N LEU A 65 -6.30 -12.02 -8.23
CA LEU A 65 -7.39 -12.63 -8.99
C LEU A 65 -7.98 -11.64 -10.00
N GLU A 66 -8.31 -10.41 -9.58
CA GLU A 66 -8.84 -9.38 -10.48
C GLU A 66 -7.85 -8.96 -11.56
N LYS A 67 -6.57 -8.82 -11.22
CA LYS A 67 -5.51 -8.55 -12.21
C LYS A 67 -5.37 -9.67 -13.22
N SER A 68 -5.52 -10.91 -12.80
CA SER A 68 -5.48 -12.05 -13.71
C SER A 68 -6.69 -12.08 -14.64
N GLU A 69 -7.87 -11.72 -14.14
CA GLU A 69 -9.07 -11.58 -14.95
C GLU A 69 -8.94 -10.41 -15.94
N ALA A 70 -8.48 -9.25 -15.50
CA ALA A 70 -8.24 -8.09 -16.36
C ALA A 70 -7.22 -8.41 -17.47
N PHE A 71 -6.12 -9.09 -17.14
CA PHE A 71 -5.16 -9.57 -18.15
C PHE A 71 -5.83 -10.48 -19.18
N ALA A 72 -6.68 -11.41 -18.76
CA ALA A 72 -7.39 -12.31 -19.67
C ALA A 72 -8.29 -11.51 -20.63
N GLU A 73 -9.05 -10.55 -20.14
CA GLU A 73 -9.91 -9.67 -20.96
C GLU A 73 -9.08 -8.86 -21.96
N ASP A 74 -7.96 -8.28 -21.53
CA ASP A 74 -7.08 -7.51 -22.39
C ASP A 74 -6.45 -8.37 -23.50
N ILE A 75 -6.06 -9.62 -23.19
CA ILE A 75 -5.54 -10.58 -24.17
C ILE A 75 -6.64 -10.99 -25.15
N ILE A 76 -7.87 -11.25 -24.68
CA ILE A 76 -9.02 -11.55 -25.53
C ILE A 76 -9.29 -10.37 -26.48
N SER A 77 -9.34 -9.15 -25.97
CA SER A 77 -9.60 -7.94 -26.76
C SER A 77 -8.55 -7.70 -27.87
N THR A 78 -7.33 -8.18 -27.64
CA THR A 78 -6.19 -8.05 -28.57
C THR A 78 -5.86 -9.31 -29.34
N ALA A 79 -6.71 -10.36 -29.29
CA ALA A 79 -6.45 -11.67 -29.85
C ALA A 79 -6.10 -11.65 -31.35
N ARG A 80 -6.74 -10.74 -32.11
CA ARG A 80 -6.51 -10.59 -33.57
C ARG A 80 -5.33 -9.67 -33.92
N GLN A 81 -4.76 -8.99 -32.93
CA GLN A 81 -3.60 -8.12 -33.18
C GLN A 81 -2.33 -8.96 -33.32
N PRO A 82 -1.38 -8.57 -34.17
CA PRO A 82 -0.11 -9.28 -34.28
C PRO A 82 0.65 -9.22 -32.94
N LEU A 83 1.43 -10.26 -32.64
CA LEU A 83 2.21 -10.33 -31.41
C LEU A 83 3.15 -9.14 -31.23
N SER A 84 3.65 -8.55 -32.33
CA SER A 84 4.49 -7.34 -32.32
C SER A 84 3.74 -6.04 -32.04
N TYR A 85 2.41 -6.08 -31.88
CA TYR A 85 1.64 -4.89 -31.54
C TYR A 85 2.00 -4.38 -30.15
N SER A 86 2.27 -3.08 -30.03
CA SER A 86 2.85 -2.52 -28.81
C SER A 86 2.00 -2.71 -27.55
N ALA A 87 0.67 -2.72 -27.68
CA ALA A 87 -0.20 -3.00 -26.56
C ALA A 87 -0.07 -4.46 -26.10
N VAL A 88 -0.01 -5.42 -27.04
CA VAL A 88 0.21 -6.84 -26.74
C VAL A 88 1.56 -7.05 -26.07
N GLN A 89 2.61 -6.40 -26.58
CA GLN A 89 3.95 -6.50 -25.97
C GLN A 89 3.96 -6.00 -24.52
N ARG A 90 3.31 -4.88 -24.21
CA ARG A 90 3.18 -4.40 -22.83
C ARG A 90 2.49 -5.39 -21.90
N LEU A 91 1.41 -6.04 -22.36
CA LEU A 91 0.71 -7.08 -21.58
C LEU A 91 1.63 -8.29 -21.31
N ILE A 92 2.39 -8.72 -22.31
CA ILE A 92 3.29 -9.88 -22.19
C ILE A 92 4.50 -9.56 -21.31
N GLU A 93 5.04 -8.36 -21.37
CA GLU A 93 6.19 -7.93 -20.56
C GLU A 93 5.85 -7.92 -19.05
N LYS A 94 4.66 -7.42 -18.70
CA LYS A 94 4.21 -7.31 -17.32
C LYS A 94 2.78 -7.85 -17.14
N PRO A 95 2.58 -9.17 -17.24
CA PRO A 95 1.24 -9.77 -17.21
C PRO A 95 0.55 -9.66 -15.85
N ILE A 96 1.32 -9.55 -14.77
CA ILE A 96 0.80 -9.38 -13.40
C ILE A 96 1.87 -8.71 -12.51
N SER A 97 1.43 -7.93 -11.52
CA SER A 97 2.30 -7.32 -10.53
C SER A 97 1.62 -7.21 -9.16
N LEU A 98 2.42 -7.04 -8.11
CA LEU A 98 1.95 -6.74 -6.75
C LEU A 98 1.75 -5.23 -6.51
N ASP A 99 2.01 -4.40 -7.52
CA ASP A 99 1.82 -2.95 -7.41
C ASP A 99 0.34 -2.61 -7.23
N GLY A 100 0.07 -1.59 -6.43
CA GLY A 100 -1.26 -1.05 -6.25
C GLY A 100 -1.21 0.33 -5.63
N ASP A 101 -2.38 0.91 -5.44
CA ASP A 101 -2.56 2.26 -4.93
C ASP A 101 -3.80 2.37 -4.05
N TRP A 102 -4.11 3.58 -3.59
CA TRP A 102 -5.31 3.84 -2.81
C TRP A 102 -6.60 3.48 -3.56
N PHE A 103 -6.66 3.70 -4.87
CA PHE A 103 -7.87 3.39 -5.66
C PHE A 103 -8.10 1.89 -5.76
N SER A 104 -7.02 1.12 -5.94
CA SER A 104 -7.05 -0.35 -5.90
C SER A 104 -7.50 -0.85 -4.53
N PHE A 105 -6.93 -0.30 -3.44
CA PHE A 105 -7.32 -0.62 -2.07
C PHE A 105 -8.79 -0.33 -1.81
N LYS A 106 -9.25 0.87 -2.21
CA LYS A 106 -10.64 1.28 -2.07
C LYS A 106 -11.58 0.30 -2.77
N ASN A 107 -11.34 0.01 -4.06
CA ASN A 107 -12.20 -0.89 -4.84
C ASN A 107 -12.27 -2.30 -4.23
N LEU A 108 -11.13 -2.85 -3.80
CA LEU A 108 -11.07 -4.16 -3.15
C LEU A 108 -11.84 -4.17 -1.81
N THR A 109 -11.65 -3.14 -0.99
CA THR A 109 -12.31 -3.03 0.31
C THR A 109 -13.84 -2.89 0.16
N GLU A 110 -14.30 -2.09 -0.80
CA GLU A 110 -15.73 -1.93 -1.08
C GLU A 110 -16.37 -3.23 -1.61
N LYS A 111 -15.65 -3.98 -2.43
CA LYS A 111 -16.18 -5.18 -3.08
C LYS A 111 -16.14 -6.41 -2.19
N TYR A 112 -15.11 -6.55 -1.37
CA TYR A 112 -14.84 -7.78 -0.62
C TYR A 112 -14.85 -7.60 0.90
N GLY A 113 -14.93 -6.38 1.40
CA GLY A 113 -14.80 -6.12 2.83
C GLY A 113 -13.37 -6.33 3.36
N LEU A 114 -13.27 -6.54 4.68
CA LEU A 114 -12.01 -6.78 5.39
C LEU A 114 -12.16 -7.93 6.38
N VAL A 115 -11.05 -8.54 6.74
CA VAL A 115 -11.02 -9.59 7.78
C VAL A 115 -9.86 -9.37 8.77
N PRO A 116 -10.01 -9.75 10.04
CA PRO A 116 -8.89 -9.83 10.97
C PRO A 116 -7.83 -10.82 10.49
N PHE A 117 -6.57 -10.57 10.85
CA PHE A 117 -5.43 -11.39 10.41
C PHE A 117 -5.61 -12.90 10.66
N HIS A 118 -6.19 -13.27 11.81
CA HIS A 118 -6.38 -14.67 12.15
C HIS A 118 -7.38 -15.42 11.25
N ALA A 119 -8.27 -14.69 10.56
CA ALA A 119 -9.23 -15.29 9.64
C ALA A 119 -8.59 -15.69 8.29
N MET A 120 -7.46 -15.07 7.94
CA MET A 120 -6.66 -15.44 6.75
C MET A 120 -5.19 -15.06 6.99
N VAL A 121 -4.43 -16.00 7.55
CA VAL A 121 -3.04 -15.79 7.98
C VAL A 121 -2.02 -16.02 6.86
N GLY A 122 -2.44 -16.54 5.72
CA GLY A 122 -1.55 -17.07 4.68
C GLY A 122 -0.93 -18.40 5.05
N THR A 123 -0.87 -19.31 4.10
CA THR A 123 -0.22 -20.61 4.25
C THR A 123 1.15 -20.56 3.55
N GLY A 124 2.16 -21.24 4.01
CA GLY A 124 3.43 -21.43 3.30
C GLY A 124 4.21 -20.16 2.83
N PHE A 125 3.80 -19.00 3.26
CA PHE A 125 4.20 -17.69 2.77
C PHE A 125 5.71 -17.40 2.76
N HIS A 126 6.47 -17.99 3.65
CA HIS A 126 7.90 -17.70 3.79
C HIS A 126 8.82 -18.40 2.79
N ALA A 127 8.38 -19.52 2.23
CA ALA A 127 9.25 -20.38 1.43
C ALA A 127 9.20 -20.09 -0.08
N HIS A 128 8.10 -19.51 -0.61
CA HIS A 128 7.80 -19.57 -2.04
C HIS A 128 7.35 -18.26 -2.70
N LYS A 129 7.64 -17.09 -2.11
CA LYS A 129 7.27 -15.77 -2.67
C LYS A 129 7.65 -15.60 -4.14
N THR A 130 8.90 -15.91 -4.46
CA THR A 130 9.43 -15.77 -5.82
C THR A 130 8.72 -16.72 -6.77
N ASP A 131 8.27 -17.86 -6.25
CA ASP A 131 7.62 -18.91 -7.02
C ASP A 131 6.18 -18.52 -7.38
N LEU A 132 5.41 -17.91 -6.46
CA LEU A 132 4.03 -17.47 -6.73
C LEU A 132 3.94 -16.59 -7.96
N MET A 133 4.66 -15.47 -7.97
CA MET A 133 4.60 -14.52 -9.09
C MET A 133 5.11 -15.13 -10.38
N SER A 134 6.11 -16.01 -10.31
CA SER A 134 6.60 -16.75 -11.46
C SER A 134 5.57 -17.75 -12.00
N VAL A 135 4.89 -18.48 -11.12
CA VAL A 135 3.83 -19.43 -11.49
C VAL A 135 2.66 -18.71 -12.14
N LEU A 136 2.16 -17.63 -11.51
CA LEU A 136 1.06 -16.83 -12.06
C LEU A 136 1.44 -16.24 -13.43
N LYS A 137 2.62 -15.62 -13.53
CA LYS A 137 3.12 -15.07 -14.80
C LYS A 137 3.15 -16.14 -15.90
N ASN A 138 3.72 -17.30 -15.60
CA ASN A 138 3.83 -18.38 -16.58
C ASN A 138 2.45 -18.89 -17.02
N ARG A 139 1.50 -19.00 -16.08
CA ARG A 139 0.13 -19.45 -16.41
C ARG A 139 -0.63 -18.44 -17.27
N LEU A 140 -0.48 -17.14 -16.97
CA LEU A 140 -1.07 -16.06 -17.78
C LEU A 140 -0.48 -16.02 -19.20
N LEU A 141 0.84 -16.17 -19.33
CA LEU A 141 1.50 -16.21 -20.64
C LEU A 141 1.12 -17.44 -21.45
N LEU A 142 0.95 -18.60 -20.80
CA LEU A 142 0.46 -19.82 -21.44
C LEU A 142 -0.96 -19.59 -21.97
N PHE A 143 -1.86 -19.02 -21.17
CA PHE A 143 -3.20 -18.66 -21.61
C PHE A 143 -3.17 -17.74 -22.84
N ALA A 144 -2.32 -16.69 -22.82
CA ALA A 144 -2.19 -15.77 -23.96
C ALA A 144 -1.72 -16.47 -25.25
N SER A 145 -0.89 -17.51 -25.12
CA SER A 145 -0.42 -18.34 -26.24
C SER A 145 -1.51 -19.28 -26.74
N GLU A 146 -2.21 -19.97 -25.84
CA GLU A 146 -3.31 -20.89 -26.14
C GLU A 146 -4.44 -20.16 -26.86
N LEU A 147 -4.87 -19.02 -26.34
CA LEU A 147 -5.96 -18.22 -26.89
C LEU A 147 -5.69 -17.77 -28.31
N ARG A 148 -4.45 -17.41 -28.66
CA ARG A 148 -4.07 -17.01 -30.03
C ARG A 148 -4.04 -18.16 -31.01
N SER A 149 -4.03 -19.39 -30.52
CA SER A 149 -4.04 -20.63 -31.35
C SER A 149 -5.42 -21.27 -31.41
N SER A 150 -6.41 -20.70 -30.71
CA SER A 150 -7.76 -21.24 -30.57
C SER A 150 -8.80 -20.46 -31.38
N ASP A 151 -9.95 -21.08 -31.62
CA ASP A 151 -11.11 -20.41 -32.20
C ASP A 151 -11.79 -19.48 -31.15
N GLU A 152 -12.42 -18.39 -31.61
CA GLU A 152 -13.07 -17.42 -30.72
C GLU A 152 -14.18 -18.04 -29.84
N GLY A 153 -14.82 -19.11 -30.30
CA GLY A 153 -15.82 -19.83 -29.52
C GLY A 153 -15.27 -20.49 -28.25
N ASP A 154 -13.95 -20.66 -28.15
CA ASP A 154 -13.29 -21.31 -27.01
C ASP A 154 -12.77 -20.32 -25.96
N PHE A 155 -12.77 -19.01 -26.24
CA PHE A 155 -12.15 -17.99 -25.39
C PHE A 155 -12.71 -17.96 -23.96
N GLU A 156 -14.02 -18.05 -23.80
CA GLU A 156 -14.67 -18.07 -22.49
C GLU A 156 -14.30 -19.32 -21.67
N ASN A 157 -14.19 -20.47 -22.34
CA ASN A 157 -13.78 -21.70 -21.67
C ASN A 157 -12.31 -21.63 -21.23
N LEU A 158 -11.43 -21.09 -22.07
CA LEU A 158 -10.02 -20.87 -21.75
C LEU A 158 -9.87 -19.89 -20.59
N LYS A 159 -10.62 -18.76 -20.59
CA LYS A 159 -10.64 -17.80 -19.48
C LYS A 159 -11.10 -18.46 -18.18
N LYS A 160 -12.18 -19.25 -18.23
CA LYS A 160 -12.68 -19.97 -17.05
C LYS A 160 -11.62 -20.91 -16.48
N THR A 161 -10.97 -21.70 -17.33
CA THR A 161 -9.89 -22.62 -16.93
C THR A 161 -8.71 -21.85 -16.32
N LEU A 162 -8.31 -20.71 -16.92
CA LEU A 162 -7.27 -19.86 -16.37
C LEU A 162 -7.62 -19.41 -14.95
N LEU A 163 -8.84 -18.89 -14.72
CA LEU A 163 -9.24 -18.37 -13.42
C LEU A 163 -9.38 -19.48 -12.36
N GLU A 164 -9.76 -20.69 -12.75
CA GLU A 164 -9.75 -21.87 -11.87
C GLU A 164 -8.30 -22.22 -11.47
N ASP A 165 -7.36 -22.22 -12.39
CA ASP A 165 -5.94 -22.46 -12.10
C ASP A 165 -5.34 -21.36 -11.22
N VAL A 166 -5.65 -20.08 -11.51
CA VAL A 166 -5.20 -18.95 -10.68
C VAL A 166 -5.74 -19.09 -9.26
N LYS A 167 -7.03 -19.39 -9.07
CA LYS A 167 -7.62 -19.62 -7.76
C LYS A 167 -6.92 -20.75 -7.01
N ALA A 168 -6.66 -21.88 -7.67
CA ALA A 168 -5.96 -23.00 -7.05
C ALA A 168 -4.57 -22.61 -6.54
N VAL A 169 -3.82 -21.82 -7.31
CA VAL A 169 -2.50 -21.29 -6.90
C VAL A 169 -2.62 -20.34 -5.72
N LEU A 170 -3.62 -19.45 -5.74
CA LEU A 170 -3.85 -18.49 -4.66
C LEU A 170 -4.34 -19.17 -3.38
N ASP A 171 -5.22 -20.18 -3.49
CA ASP A 171 -5.69 -21.00 -2.37
C ASP A 171 -4.54 -21.74 -1.69
N GLU A 172 -3.61 -22.31 -2.46
CA GLU A 172 -2.42 -22.97 -1.91
C GLU A 172 -1.51 -21.96 -1.19
N GLN A 173 -1.35 -20.76 -1.72
CA GLN A 173 -0.45 -19.75 -1.18
C GLN A 173 -1.01 -19.02 0.03
N PHE A 174 -2.28 -18.61 0.00
CA PHE A 174 -2.89 -17.74 0.98
C PHE A 174 -3.96 -18.42 1.83
N GLY A 175 -4.47 -19.56 1.39
CA GLY A 175 -5.71 -20.18 1.87
C GLY A 175 -6.93 -19.62 1.11
N THR A 176 -8.03 -20.37 1.16
CA THR A 176 -9.30 -19.93 0.57
C THR A 176 -9.91 -18.79 1.39
N PRO A 177 -10.26 -17.65 0.79
CA PRO A 177 -10.90 -16.55 1.50
C PRO A 177 -12.16 -17.00 2.26
N PRO A 178 -12.32 -16.64 3.52
CA PRO A 178 -13.49 -17.05 4.28
C PRO A 178 -14.73 -16.28 3.81
N GLU A 179 -15.82 -17.00 3.55
CA GLU A 179 -17.15 -16.38 3.36
C GLU A 179 -17.68 -15.80 4.68
N LYS A 180 -17.37 -16.46 5.79
CA LYS A 180 -17.70 -16.06 7.16
C LYS A 180 -16.60 -16.49 8.10
N PHE A 181 -16.42 -15.74 9.18
CA PHE A 181 -15.45 -16.07 10.22
C PHE A 181 -16.04 -15.82 11.62
N ASN A 182 -15.35 -16.37 12.63
CA ASN A 182 -15.63 -16.12 14.04
C ASN A 182 -14.43 -15.40 14.63
N TRP A 183 -14.69 -14.47 15.54
CA TRP A 183 -13.63 -13.77 16.25
C TRP A 183 -13.96 -13.60 17.72
N ASN A 184 -13.09 -14.12 18.58
CA ASN A 184 -13.15 -13.94 20.00
C ASN A 184 -12.02 -12.99 20.44
N PHE A 185 -12.37 -11.97 21.18
CA PHE A 185 -11.39 -11.01 21.69
C PHE A 185 -11.74 -10.54 23.09
N ARG A 186 -10.78 -9.92 23.77
CA ARG A 186 -10.97 -9.32 25.09
C ARG A 186 -10.71 -7.82 24.99
N ASP A 187 -11.60 -7.01 25.56
CA ASP A 187 -11.44 -5.56 25.63
C ASP A 187 -10.53 -5.15 26.80
N LYS A 188 -10.14 -3.86 26.88
CA LYS A 188 -9.30 -3.29 27.95
C LYS A 188 -9.93 -3.39 29.34
N ASN A 189 -11.23 -3.62 29.44
CA ASN A 189 -11.94 -3.82 30.70
C ASN A 189 -11.95 -5.29 31.13
N GLY A 190 -11.37 -6.19 30.30
CA GLY A 190 -11.31 -7.63 30.58
C GLY A 190 -12.57 -8.39 30.12
N ASN A 191 -13.51 -7.75 29.47
CA ASN A 191 -14.71 -8.41 28.97
C ASN A 191 -14.39 -9.25 27.74
N GLU A 192 -14.97 -10.44 27.66
CA GLU A 192 -14.88 -11.32 26.49
C GLU A 192 -15.99 -11.01 25.51
N HIS A 193 -15.63 -10.92 24.25
CA HIS A 193 -16.55 -10.67 23.14
C HIS A 193 -16.45 -11.80 22.13
N HIS A 194 -17.59 -12.19 21.58
CA HIS A 194 -17.72 -13.28 20.61
C HIS A 194 -18.47 -12.77 19.39
N LEU A 195 -17.77 -12.66 18.26
CA LEU A 195 -18.38 -12.40 16.96
C LEU A 195 -18.47 -13.72 16.21
N GLU A 196 -19.68 -14.10 15.82
CA GLU A 196 -19.93 -15.39 15.17
C GLU A 196 -20.56 -15.21 13.81
N ASN A 197 -20.10 -15.99 12.82
CA ASN A 197 -20.63 -16.01 11.47
C ASN A 197 -20.65 -14.64 10.75
N ILE A 198 -19.67 -13.80 11.04
CA ILE A 198 -19.53 -12.46 10.44
C ILE A 198 -18.99 -12.58 9.02
N THR A 199 -19.60 -11.94 8.04
CA THR A 199 -19.01 -11.82 6.71
C THR A 199 -17.94 -10.72 6.68
N PRO A 200 -17.00 -10.76 5.74
CA PRO A 200 -16.00 -9.70 5.58
C PRO A 200 -16.59 -8.30 5.37
N GLU A 201 -17.68 -8.21 4.62
CA GLU A 201 -18.42 -6.96 4.39
C GLU A 201 -19.07 -6.45 5.68
N GLU A 202 -19.77 -7.33 6.44
CA GLU A 202 -20.35 -6.97 7.74
C GLU A 202 -19.28 -6.53 8.73
N PHE A 203 -18.09 -7.13 8.69
CA PHE A 203 -16.97 -6.71 9.52
C PHE A 203 -16.49 -5.32 9.14
N TYR A 204 -16.30 -5.05 7.85
CA TYR A 204 -15.89 -3.75 7.35
C TYR A 204 -16.92 -2.66 7.73
N GLU A 205 -18.19 -2.89 7.46
CA GLU A 205 -19.27 -1.91 7.72
C GLU A 205 -19.47 -1.62 9.21
N ASN A 206 -19.42 -2.68 10.05
CA ASN A 206 -19.83 -2.54 11.45
C ASN A 206 -18.65 -2.25 12.39
N TYR A 207 -17.40 -2.59 12.03
CA TYR A 207 -16.28 -2.51 12.97
C TYR A 207 -15.12 -1.64 12.50
N CYS A 208 -14.96 -1.35 11.21
CA CYS A 208 -13.80 -0.61 10.72
C CYS A 208 -13.94 0.92 10.81
N GLU A 209 -15.14 1.46 11.07
CA GLU A 209 -15.42 2.92 11.19
C GLU A 209 -14.77 3.76 10.08
N THR A 210 -14.71 3.20 8.89
CA THR A 210 -14.03 3.84 7.76
C THR A 210 -14.91 3.73 6.52
N ASP A 211 -15.33 4.88 6.02
CA ASP A 211 -15.84 4.98 4.64
C ASP A 211 -14.67 5.37 3.74
N VAL A 212 -14.17 4.42 2.94
CA VAL A 212 -13.05 4.67 2.02
C VAL A 212 -13.39 5.73 0.97
N ASN A 213 -14.68 6.01 0.72
CA ASN A 213 -15.14 7.11 -0.14
C ASN A 213 -14.96 8.49 0.50
N GLY A 214 -14.85 8.53 1.83
CA GLY A 214 -14.60 9.73 2.60
C GLY A 214 -13.17 10.27 2.49
N TYR A 215 -12.33 9.72 1.56
CA TYR A 215 -10.94 10.09 1.39
C TYR A 215 -10.64 10.48 -0.06
N THR A 216 -9.74 11.43 -0.20
CA THR A 216 -9.26 11.92 -1.50
C THR A 216 -7.73 11.80 -1.57
N VAL A 217 -7.24 11.36 -2.73
CA VAL A 217 -5.81 11.39 -3.04
C VAL A 217 -5.42 12.80 -3.44
N ILE A 218 -4.53 13.42 -2.68
CA ILE A 218 -3.95 14.74 -2.94
C ILE A 218 -2.51 14.56 -3.38
N ALA A 219 -2.19 14.98 -4.61
CA ALA A 219 -0.85 14.86 -5.18
C ALA A 219 -0.16 16.22 -5.31
N ASP A 220 1.17 16.18 -5.32
CA ASP A 220 2.02 17.34 -5.53
C ASP A 220 1.80 17.92 -6.94
N GLU A 221 1.38 19.18 -7.04
CA GLU A 221 1.08 19.86 -8.30
C GLU A 221 2.28 19.88 -9.26
N ARG A 222 3.52 19.85 -8.76
CA ARG A 222 4.74 19.79 -9.57
C ARG A 222 4.83 18.51 -10.41
N LEU A 223 4.08 17.47 -10.04
CA LEU A 223 4.09 16.14 -10.68
C LEU A 223 2.90 15.95 -11.61
N ARG A 224 2.02 16.95 -11.76
CA ARG A 224 0.84 16.86 -12.62
C ARG A 224 1.25 16.66 -14.09
N ARG A 225 0.73 15.60 -14.72
CA ARG A 225 0.92 15.27 -16.13
C ARG A 225 -0.43 14.92 -16.75
N GLY A 226 -1.10 15.91 -17.28
CA GLY A 226 -2.44 15.77 -17.86
C GLY A 226 -3.56 16.02 -16.84
N GLU A 227 -4.79 15.63 -17.20
CA GLU A 227 -5.97 15.75 -16.36
C GLU A 227 -6.39 14.34 -15.88
N ASP A 228 -6.34 14.13 -14.57
CA ASP A 228 -6.93 12.99 -13.90
C ASP A 228 -7.98 13.51 -12.92
N GLY A 229 -9.25 13.34 -13.27
CA GLY A 229 -10.37 13.82 -12.44
C GLY A 229 -10.52 13.15 -11.07
N LYS A 230 -9.71 12.13 -10.78
CA LYS A 230 -9.72 11.40 -9.50
C LYS A 230 -8.69 11.92 -8.51
N ILE A 231 -7.69 12.66 -8.98
CA ILE A 231 -6.59 13.17 -8.15
C ILE A 231 -6.72 14.68 -8.03
N HIS A 232 -6.66 15.19 -6.80
CA HIS A 232 -6.54 16.61 -6.52
C HIS A 232 -5.08 17.00 -6.41
N TYR A 233 -4.73 18.17 -6.91
CA TYR A 233 -3.36 18.66 -6.93
C TYR A 233 -3.21 19.92 -6.09
N LEU A 234 -2.31 19.88 -5.11
CA LEU A 234 -1.96 20.99 -4.24
C LEU A 234 -0.44 21.16 -4.18
N SER A 235 0.01 22.28 -3.63
CA SER A 235 1.43 22.45 -3.31
C SER A 235 1.85 21.45 -2.22
N ILE A 236 3.11 21.01 -2.25
CA ILE A 236 3.62 20.08 -1.22
C ILE A 236 3.52 20.65 0.20
N ALA A 237 3.57 21.97 0.35
CA ALA A 237 3.42 22.64 1.64
C ALA A 237 1.97 22.49 2.18
N GLU A 238 0.97 22.60 1.31
CA GLU A 238 -0.44 22.37 1.66
C GLU A 238 -0.68 20.90 1.99
N ILE A 239 -0.12 19.97 1.20
CA ILE A 239 -0.19 18.52 1.49
C ILE A 239 0.38 18.23 2.87
N LYS A 240 1.57 18.76 3.18
CA LYS A 240 2.24 18.62 4.46
C LYS A 240 1.38 19.16 5.63
N ALA A 241 0.74 20.31 5.45
CA ALA A 241 -0.16 20.90 6.43
C ALA A 241 -1.43 20.06 6.64
N LEU A 242 -2.00 19.49 5.56
CA LEU A 242 -3.15 18.59 5.66
C LEU A 242 -2.79 17.28 6.40
N CYS A 243 -1.61 16.70 6.12
CA CYS A 243 -1.13 15.54 6.85
C CYS A 243 -0.99 15.84 8.36
N ALA A 244 -0.38 16.98 8.72
CA ALA A 244 -0.25 17.38 10.12
C ALA A 244 -1.63 17.55 10.77
N LYS A 245 -2.55 18.25 10.12
CA LYS A 245 -3.92 18.49 10.63
C LYS A 245 -4.69 17.18 10.86
N GLN A 246 -4.55 16.20 9.95
CA GLN A 246 -5.18 14.89 10.12
C GLN A 246 -4.56 14.12 11.28
N LEU A 247 -3.23 14.13 11.42
CA LEU A 247 -2.54 13.53 12.57
C LEU A 247 -2.93 14.18 13.90
N GLU A 248 -3.01 15.53 13.97
CA GLU A 248 -3.50 16.24 15.16
C GLU A 248 -4.93 15.85 15.56
N SER A 249 -5.75 15.45 14.61
CA SER A 249 -7.09 14.93 14.89
C SER A 249 -7.12 13.49 15.42
N GLY A 250 -5.95 12.83 15.49
CA GLY A 250 -5.83 11.45 15.93
C GLY A 250 -6.02 10.42 14.83
N GLU A 251 -5.88 10.80 13.56
CA GLU A 251 -6.05 9.90 12.42
C GLU A 251 -4.75 9.78 11.62
N GLN A 252 -4.29 8.56 11.37
CA GLN A 252 -3.10 8.27 10.56
C GLN A 252 -3.30 8.70 9.11
N VAL A 253 -2.19 8.93 8.39
CA VAL A 253 -2.20 9.36 6.99
C VAL A 253 -1.40 8.40 6.13
N VAL A 254 -1.97 7.96 5.02
CA VAL A 254 -1.24 7.18 4.01
C VAL A 254 -0.56 8.14 3.05
N VAL A 255 0.73 7.94 2.79
CA VAL A 255 1.50 8.70 1.79
C VAL A 255 2.19 7.77 0.81
N CYS A 256 2.28 8.22 -0.46
CA CYS A 256 3.09 7.58 -1.49
C CYS A 256 4.40 8.34 -1.64
N ALA A 257 5.54 7.64 -1.63
CA ALA A 257 6.86 8.23 -1.64
C ALA A 257 7.90 7.39 -2.39
N ASP A 258 9.08 7.96 -2.63
CA ASP A 258 10.26 7.22 -3.06
C ASP A 258 11.16 6.91 -1.86
N THR A 259 10.90 5.79 -1.22
CA THR A 259 11.64 5.33 -0.03
C THR A 259 13.05 4.82 -0.34
N SER A 260 13.42 4.72 -1.62
CA SER A 260 14.79 4.37 -2.02
C SER A 260 15.78 5.53 -1.85
N GLN A 261 15.26 6.76 -1.70
CA GLN A 261 16.06 7.98 -1.67
C GLN A 261 16.47 8.37 -0.25
N GLN A 262 17.77 8.68 -0.06
CA GLN A 262 18.28 9.29 1.16
C GLN A 262 17.77 8.64 2.46
N VAL A 263 17.88 7.31 2.52
CA VAL A 263 17.38 6.46 3.62
C VAL A 263 18.51 5.83 4.40
N ASN A 264 18.39 5.79 5.72
CA ASN A 264 19.15 4.88 6.57
C ASN A 264 18.19 3.93 7.30
N LYS A 265 18.02 2.74 6.74
CA LYS A 265 17.10 1.74 7.30
C LYS A 265 17.47 1.29 8.70
N MET A 266 18.76 1.21 9.02
CA MET A 266 19.23 0.76 10.35
C MET A 266 18.94 1.79 11.44
N LEU A 267 19.07 3.08 11.13
CA LEU A 267 18.79 4.18 12.07
C LEU A 267 17.34 4.67 12.00
N GLY A 268 16.53 4.20 11.06
CA GLY A 268 15.17 4.66 10.85
C GLY A 268 15.09 6.14 10.45
N ILE A 269 15.90 6.56 9.46
CA ILE A 269 15.99 7.96 9.07
C ILE A 269 15.72 8.12 7.59
N LEU A 270 14.85 9.07 7.27
CA LEU A 270 14.59 9.61 5.94
C LEU A 270 14.96 11.09 5.97
N ASP A 271 16.17 11.44 5.47
CA ASP A 271 16.72 12.79 5.57
C ASP A 271 17.55 13.13 4.32
N THR A 272 17.26 14.27 3.69
CA THR A 272 17.98 14.76 2.49
C THR A 272 19.46 15.00 2.70
N ASP A 273 19.88 15.20 3.94
CA ASP A 273 21.29 15.46 4.29
C ASP A 273 22.09 14.18 4.56
N PHE A 274 21.47 12.99 4.42
CA PHE A 274 22.10 11.74 4.83
C PHE A 274 23.24 11.30 3.90
N ASN A 275 23.05 11.40 2.58
CA ASN A 275 24.07 11.01 1.59
C ASN A 275 24.34 12.18 0.64
N ASP A 276 25.10 13.16 1.10
CA ASP A 276 25.59 14.24 0.25
C ASP A 276 26.81 13.79 -0.57
N ASN A 277 26.62 12.72 -1.35
CA ASN A 277 27.68 12.16 -2.20
C ASN A 277 28.08 13.11 -3.32
N GLU A 278 27.15 13.92 -3.85
CA GLU A 278 27.41 14.86 -4.93
C GLU A 278 28.33 15.98 -4.44
N SER A 279 28.07 16.53 -3.27
CA SER A 279 28.95 17.49 -2.60
C SER A 279 30.31 16.91 -2.25
N ALA A 280 30.37 15.64 -1.82
CA ALA A 280 31.62 14.94 -1.53
C ALA A 280 32.53 14.78 -2.75
N PHE A 281 31.96 14.66 -3.93
CA PHE A 281 32.69 14.60 -5.21
C PHE A 281 32.84 15.94 -5.92
N GLY A 282 32.38 17.05 -5.31
CA GLY A 282 32.46 18.39 -5.90
C GLY A 282 31.57 18.58 -7.13
N VAL A 283 30.51 17.78 -7.24
CA VAL A 283 29.54 17.87 -8.34
C VAL A 283 28.24 18.41 -7.79
N ASP A 284 27.98 19.69 -8.02
CA ASP A 284 26.70 20.30 -7.68
C ASP A 284 25.78 20.29 -8.91
N ARG A 285 24.86 19.35 -8.94
CA ARG A 285 23.85 19.21 -9.99
C ARG A 285 22.49 18.91 -9.37
N THR A 286 21.77 19.94 -8.97
CA THR A 286 20.42 19.83 -8.46
C THR A 286 19.42 19.83 -9.62
N MET A 287 18.56 18.81 -9.65
CA MET A 287 17.34 18.76 -10.47
C MET A 287 16.17 19.16 -9.59
N SER A 288 15.22 19.90 -10.15
CA SER A 288 13.92 20.11 -9.49
C SER A 288 13.19 18.76 -9.31
N LYS A 289 12.25 18.69 -8.37
CA LYS A 289 11.43 17.49 -8.17
C LYS A 289 10.69 17.08 -9.45
N SER A 290 10.16 18.05 -10.20
CA SER A 290 9.48 17.82 -11.48
C SER A 290 10.42 17.18 -12.51
N GLU A 291 11.62 17.73 -12.70
CA GLU A 291 12.62 17.17 -13.59
C GLU A 291 13.07 15.78 -13.12
N SER A 292 13.35 15.62 -11.83
CA SER A 292 13.72 14.31 -11.25
C SER A 292 12.67 13.23 -11.52
N PHE A 293 11.39 13.60 -11.49
CA PHE A 293 10.30 12.72 -11.84
C PHE A 293 10.25 12.39 -13.34
N ASP A 294 10.36 13.41 -14.21
CA ASP A 294 10.33 13.23 -15.67
C ASP A 294 11.48 12.36 -16.17
N TYR A 295 12.66 12.54 -15.59
CA TYR A 295 13.86 11.77 -15.94
C TYR A 295 14.02 10.46 -15.14
N LYS A 296 12.99 10.05 -14.38
CA LYS A 296 12.95 8.79 -13.61
C LYS A 296 14.06 8.67 -12.54
N ARG A 297 14.57 9.80 -12.07
CA ARG A 297 15.50 9.84 -10.92
C ARG A 297 14.77 9.54 -9.62
N ILE A 298 13.50 9.94 -9.52
CA ILE A 298 12.58 9.60 -8.45
C ILE A 298 11.31 8.99 -9.04
N SER A 299 10.69 8.07 -8.30
CA SER A 299 9.45 7.42 -8.71
C SER A 299 8.60 7.04 -7.50
N PRO A 300 7.24 7.06 -7.62
CA PRO A 300 6.38 6.51 -6.57
C PRO A 300 6.62 4.99 -6.52
N CYS A 301 7.32 4.55 -5.50
CA CYS A 301 7.69 3.13 -5.38
C CYS A 301 7.17 2.47 -4.11
N ASP A 302 6.73 3.26 -3.13
CA ASP A 302 6.30 2.71 -1.85
C ASP A 302 5.20 3.53 -1.18
N TYR A 303 4.54 2.91 -0.20
CA TYR A 303 3.51 3.52 0.61
C TYR A 303 3.89 3.42 2.08
N LEU A 304 3.74 4.54 2.80
CA LEU A 304 3.99 4.65 4.23
C LEU A 304 2.71 5.08 4.96
N SER A 305 2.57 4.65 6.19
CA SER A 305 1.59 5.21 7.12
C SER A 305 2.27 6.19 8.05
N LEU A 306 1.83 7.46 8.05
CA LEU A 306 2.27 8.45 9.01
C LEU A 306 1.44 8.30 10.28
N ASP A 307 2.10 8.16 11.41
CA ASP A 307 1.49 7.96 12.73
C ASP A 307 1.96 8.97 13.80
N GLY A 308 2.78 9.94 13.40
CA GLY A 308 3.17 11.04 14.26
C GLY A 308 3.72 12.24 13.49
N VAL A 309 3.73 13.40 14.16
CA VAL A 309 4.27 14.64 13.60
C VAL A 309 4.88 15.50 14.70
N GLU A 310 6.01 16.12 14.40
CA GLU A 310 6.58 17.21 15.19
C GLU A 310 6.27 18.54 14.53
N ILE A 311 5.67 19.45 15.31
CA ILE A 311 5.26 20.78 14.86
C ILE A 311 6.08 21.83 15.60
N GLU A 312 6.85 22.62 14.87
CA GLU A 312 7.59 23.75 15.39
C GLU A 312 7.08 25.04 14.76
N ASN A 313 6.66 26.00 15.59
CA ASN A 313 6.09 27.29 15.13
C ASN A 313 4.96 27.15 14.10
N GLY A 314 4.12 26.13 14.25
CA GLY A 314 2.98 25.86 13.35
C GLY A 314 3.36 25.18 12.04
N VAL A 315 4.59 24.68 11.89
CA VAL A 315 5.07 24.00 10.70
C VAL A 315 5.48 22.56 11.05
N ALA A 316 5.03 21.59 10.29
CA ALA A 316 5.47 20.21 10.42
C ALA A 316 6.94 20.07 9.98
N VAL A 317 7.82 19.74 10.92
CA VAL A 317 9.27 19.62 10.68
C VAL A 317 9.75 18.20 10.58
N ARG A 318 9.01 17.25 11.16
CA ARG A 318 9.30 15.80 11.09
C ARG A 318 8.00 15.01 11.15
N PHE A 319 8.00 13.84 10.54
CA PHE A 319 6.94 12.85 10.67
C PHE A 319 7.50 11.53 11.20
N LYS A 320 6.69 10.81 11.97
CA LYS A 320 6.88 9.41 12.27
C LYS A 320 6.17 8.59 11.19
N ALA A 321 6.88 7.69 10.55
CA ALA A 321 6.36 6.91 9.45
C ALA A 321 6.62 5.41 9.67
N GLN A 322 5.63 4.58 9.38
CA GLN A 322 5.74 3.13 9.40
C GLN A 322 5.88 2.61 7.97
N ASP A 323 6.94 1.82 7.72
CA ASP A 323 7.23 1.14 6.46
C ASP A 323 7.18 -0.38 6.71
N SER A 324 6.12 -0.98 6.82
CA SER A 324 5.84 -2.46 6.90
C SER A 324 7.04 -3.44 6.82
N ASP A 325 8.24 -3.01 7.16
CA ASP A 325 9.51 -3.80 7.15
C ASP A 325 9.77 -4.51 8.50
N GLY A 326 8.81 -4.47 9.43
CA GLY A 326 8.89 -5.11 10.72
C GLY A 326 9.66 -4.33 11.79
N ALA A 327 9.52 -4.74 13.05
CA ALA A 327 10.06 -4.04 14.22
C ALA A 327 11.60 -4.00 14.30
N LEU A 328 12.30 -4.80 13.51
CA LEU A 328 13.77 -4.82 13.49
C LEU A 328 14.36 -3.72 12.60
N THR A 329 13.55 -2.99 11.87
CA THR A 329 13.98 -1.90 10.98
C THR A 329 13.75 -0.56 11.67
N GLY A 330 14.72 0.34 11.59
CA GLY A 330 14.61 1.68 12.17
C GLY A 330 14.45 1.70 13.69
N ALA A 331 13.66 2.65 14.18
CA ALA A 331 13.33 2.77 15.60
C ALA A 331 12.01 1.99 15.85
N ASP A 332 12.13 0.72 16.25
CA ASP A 332 10.99 -0.17 16.51
C ASP A 332 10.00 -0.24 15.33
N GLY A 333 10.53 -0.33 14.07
CA GLY A 333 9.75 -0.39 12.84
C GLY A 333 9.29 0.94 12.28
N HIS A 334 9.76 2.05 12.85
CA HIS A 334 9.40 3.39 12.40
C HIS A 334 10.61 4.16 11.86
N TYR A 335 10.31 5.08 10.97
CA TYR A 335 11.24 6.05 10.41
C TYR A 335 10.91 7.45 10.91
N THR A 336 11.96 8.21 11.22
CA THR A 336 11.87 9.67 11.34
C THR A 336 12.07 10.28 9.96
N MET A 337 11.01 10.81 9.40
CA MET A 337 11.01 11.49 8.09
C MET A 337 11.19 12.99 8.31
N ASN A 338 12.30 13.55 7.84
CA ASN A 338 12.55 15.00 7.88
C ASN A 338 11.58 15.74 6.94
N GLY A 339 11.16 16.95 7.34
CA GLY A 339 10.22 17.75 6.53
C GLY A 339 10.74 18.14 5.15
N LYS A 340 12.07 18.28 4.97
CA LYS A 340 12.66 18.50 3.64
C LYS A 340 12.62 17.23 2.79
N TRP A 341 12.82 16.07 3.41
CA TRP A 341 12.68 14.78 2.72
C TRP A 341 11.24 14.58 2.25
N PHE A 342 10.26 14.93 3.09
CA PHE A 342 8.85 14.95 2.68
C PHE A 342 8.63 15.80 1.43
N ASP A 343 9.19 17.02 1.40
CA ASP A 343 9.04 17.94 0.27
C ASP A 343 9.61 17.40 -1.04
N GLU A 344 10.69 16.63 -0.98
CA GLU A 344 11.38 16.13 -2.16
C GLU A 344 10.85 14.77 -2.63
N TYR A 345 10.45 13.88 -1.73
CA TYR A 345 10.22 12.49 -2.08
C TYR A 345 8.80 11.97 -1.83
N VAL A 346 7.92 12.72 -1.17
CA VAL A 346 6.49 12.39 -1.06
C VAL A 346 5.76 12.89 -2.32
N PHE A 347 4.99 12.03 -2.96
CA PHE A 347 4.25 12.31 -4.19
C PHE A 347 2.79 12.65 -3.94
N SER A 348 2.17 11.95 -3.00
CA SER A 348 0.76 12.15 -2.65
C SER A 348 0.46 11.70 -1.24
N ALA A 349 -0.67 12.16 -0.73
CA ALA A 349 -1.25 11.75 0.55
C ALA A 349 -2.74 11.43 0.38
N VAL A 350 -3.24 10.51 1.18
CA VAL A 350 -4.66 10.17 1.27
C VAL A 350 -5.27 10.93 2.44
N ILE A 351 -6.08 11.91 2.12
CA ILE A 351 -6.62 12.86 3.10
C ILE A 351 -8.13 12.66 3.27
N ASN A 352 -8.58 12.60 4.52
CA ASN A 352 -9.98 12.55 4.84
C ASN A 352 -10.66 13.87 4.41
N ASN A 353 -11.76 13.76 3.68
CA ASN A 353 -12.47 14.88 3.04
C ASN A 353 -12.90 15.97 4.03
N ARG A 354 -13.10 15.61 5.32
CA ARG A 354 -13.42 16.60 6.39
C ARG A 354 -12.33 17.67 6.60
N PHE A 355 -11.11 17.44 6.09
CA PHE A 355 -9.99 18.38 6.20
C PHE A 355 -9.76 19.22 4.96
N LEU A 356 -10.47 18.92 3.86
CA LEU A 356 -10.27 19.60 2.59
C LEU A 356 -11.04 20.94 2.46
N GLY A 357 -11.87 21.29 3.43
CA GLY A 357 -12.56 22.59 3.51
C GLY A 357 -13.92 22.56 2.85
#